data_ec93fb3b023c69a19ac5012b48cf2010
#
_entry.id   ec93fb3b023c69a19ac5012b48cf2010
#
_cell.length_a   1.000
_cell.length_b   1.000
_cell.length_c   1.000
_cell.angle_alpha   90.00
_cell.angle_beta   90.00
_cell.angle_gamma   90.00
#
_symmetry.space_group_name_H-M   'P 1'
#
loop_
_entity.id
_entity.type
_entity.pdbx_description
1 polymer ?
#
loop_
_entity_poly.entity_id
_entity_poly.type
_entity_poly.pdbx_seq_one_letter_code
_entity_poly.pdbx_strand_id
1 'polypeptide(L)' 'MTETDIYNGMPAAHLGQHGWMKPWSGGNGGNCVEVLKLQDGRIAMRQSTDPEGPALVYTVSELSAFIEAAKTGGADFLLA' A
#
# COMPACT_ATOMS: atom_id res chain seq x y z
N MET A 1 -7.40 1.69 25.12
CA MET A 1 -6.21 1.21 24.49
C MET A 1 -5.59 2.28 23.61
N THR A 2 -4.32 2.41 23.73
CA THR A 2 -3.60 3.41 22.98
C THR A 2 -3.58 3.03 21.51
N GLU A 3 -3.74 4.02 20.68
CA GLU A 3 -3.58 3.78 19.28
C GLU A 3 -2.15 3.44 18.97
N THR A 4 -1.99 2.53 18.02
CA THR A 4 -0.67 2.25 17.52
C THR A 4 -0.20 3.44 16.70
N ASP A 5 0.98 3.90 17.00
CA ASP A 5 1.59 4.92 16.17
C ASP A 5 1.85 4.34 14.80
N ILE A 6 1.40 5.05 13.79
CA ILE A 6 1.55 4.61 12.41
C ILE A 6 2.66 5.43 11.78
N TYR A 7 3.70 4.76 11.30
CA TYR A 7 4.84 5.43 10.69
C TYR A 7 5.34 4.63 9.49
N ASN A 8 5.95 5.31 8.57
CA ASN A 8 6.49 4.67 7.39
C ASN A 8 7.60 3.70 7.77
N GLY A 9 7.51 2.49 7.24
CA GLY A 9 8.50 1.45 7.52
C GLY A 9 8.15 0.55 8.69
N MET A 10 7.03 0.80 9.36
CA MET A 10 6.61 -0.03 10.47
C MET A 10 6.30 -1.45 10.01
N PRO A 11 6.35 -2.43 10.91
CA PRO A 11 5.97 -3.78 10.52
C PRO A 11 4.52 -3.80 10.06
N ALA A 12 4.29 -4.34 8.87
CA ALA A 12 2.93 -4.38 8.32
C ALA A 12 2.00 -5.20 9.20
N ALA A 13 2.54 -6.21 9.88
CA ALA A 13 1.74 -7.05 10.76
C ALA A 13 1.07 -6.25 11.87
N HIS A 14 1.66 -5.14 12.29
CA HIS A 14 1.07 -4.30 13.34
C HIS A 14 -0.19 -3.58 12.87
N LEU A 15 -0.44 -3.54 11.57
CA LEU A 15 -1.65 -2.93 11.03
C LEU A 15 -2.79 -3.94 10.90
N GLY A 16 -2.58 -5.18 11.34
CA GLY A 16 -3.60 -6.20 11.31
C GLY A 16 -3.64 -6.95 10.00
N GLN A 17 -4.51 -7.96 9.94
CA GLN A 17 -4.59 -8.86 8.81
C GLN A 17 -5.75 -8.55 7.88
N HIS A 18 -6.66 -7.68 8.32
CA HIS A 18 -7.90 -7.43 7.58
C HIS A 18 -7.83 -6.13 6.81
N GLY A 19 -8.54 -6.09 5.69
CA GLY A 19 -8.68 -4.86 4.92
C GLY A 19 -7.64 -4.67 3.84
N TRP A 20 -6.61 -5.49 3.80
CA TRP A 20 -5.61 -5.39 2.73
C TRP A 20 -6.23 -5.81 1.41
N MET A 21 -5.97 -5.04 0.37
CA MET A 21 -6.60 -5.25 -0.92
C MET A 21 -5.56 -5.24 -2.03
N LYS A 22 -5.78 -6.08 -3.04
CA LYS A 22 -4.95 -6.09 -4.24
C LYS A 22 -5.82 -6.44 -5.46
N PRO A 23 -6.73 -5.53 -5.83
CA PRO A 23 -7.68 -5.84 -6.91
C PRO A 23 -7.01 -6.05 -8.27
N TRP A 24 -5.78 -5.60 -8.40
CA TRP A 24 -4.99 -5.77 -9.63
C TRP A 24 -4.32 -7.12 -9.73
N SER A 25 -4.51 -7.99 -8.73
CA SER A 25 -3.80 -9.26 -8.69
C SER A 25 -4.36 -10.30 -9.67
N GLY A 26 -5.62 -10.15 -10.04
CA GLY A 26 -6.26 -11.10 -10.93
C GLY A 26 -6.71 -12.34 -10.20
N GLY A 27 -7.24 -13.29 -10.96
CA GLY A 27 -7.88 -14.45 -10.38
C GLY A 27 -6.93 -15.44 -9.70
N ASN A 28 -5.67 -15.44 -10.10
CA ASN A 28 -4.70 -16.37 -9.52
C ASN A 28 -3.83 -15.73 -8.44
N GLY A 29 -4.04 -14.46 -8.14
CA GLY A 29 -3.36 -13.82 -7.03
C GLY A 29 -1.87 -13.59 -7.23
N GLY A 30 -1.41 -13.52 -8.48
CA GLY A 30 0.01 -13.49 -8.76
C GLY A 30 0.72 -12.16 -8.64
N ASN A 31 0.00 -11.06 -8.42
CA ASN A 31 0.59 -9.73 -8.33
C ASN A 31 0.45 -9.24 -6.90
N CYS A 32 1.56 -9.07 -6.23
CA CYS A 32 1.61 -9.07 -4.77
C CYS A 32 1.76 -7.70 -4.12
N VAL A 33 1.35 -6.63 -4.79
CA VAL A 33 1.26 -5.31 -4.16
C VAL A 33 -0.09 -5.21 -3.46
N GLU A 34 -0.08 -5.04 -2.15
CA GLU A 34 -1.30 -4.89 -1.37
C GLU A 34 -1.35 -3.53 -0.73
N VAL A 35 -2.56 -2.98 -0.62
CA VAL A 35 -2.77 -1.68 0.00
C VAL A 35 -3.84 -1.76 1.07
N LEU A 36 -3.72 -0.88 2.04
CA LEU A 36 -4.68 -0.77 3.15
C LEU A 36 -4.96 0.71 3.38
N LYS A 37 -6.24 1.07 3.33
CA LYS A 37 -6.60 2.43 3.65
C LYS A 37 -6.73 2.56 5.16
N LEU A 38 -5.97 3.47 5.74
CA LEU A 38 -5.95 3.65 7.19
C LEU A 38 -7.08 4.58 7.62
N GLN A 39 -7.42 4.50 8.91
CA GLN A 39 -8.55 5.29 9.42
C GLN A 39 -8.31 6.79 9.31
N ASP A 40 -7.06 7.22 9.40
CA ASP A 40 -6.74 8.64 9.30
C ASP A 40 -6.60 9.12 7.85
N GLY A 41 -6.89 8.25 6.88
CA GLY A 41 -6.85 8.59 5.47
C GLY A 41 -5.56 8.26 4.76
N ARG A 42 -4.49 7.98 5.51
CA ARG A 42 -3.24 7.56 4.88
C ARG A 42 -3.41 6.16 4.27
N ILE A 43 -2.45 5.79 3.46
CA ILE A 43 -2.49 4.50 2.76
C ILE A 43 -1.21 3.74 3.10
N ALA A 44 -1.38 2.49 3.49
CA ALA A 44 -0.24 1.58 3.71
C ALA A 44 -0.12 0.66 2.51
N MET A 45 1.11 0.31 2.16
CA MET A 45 1.41 -0.57 1.05
C MET A 45 2.41 -1.60 1.50
N ARG A 46 2.18 -2.86 1.14
CA ARG A 46 3.11 -3.93 1.51
C ARG A 46 3.23 -4.94 0.38
N GLN A 47 4.27 -5.75 0.47
CA GLN A 47 4.41 -6.92 -0.40
C GLN A 47 3.62 -8.06 0.24
N SER A 48 2.63 -8.61 -0.47
CA SER A 48 1.75 -9.61 0.14
C SER A 48 2.48 -10.93 0.44
N THR A 49 3.62 -11.17 -0.20
CA THR A 49 4.41 -12.36 0.09
C THR A 49 5.29 -12.17 1.33
N ASP A 50 5.31 -10.98 1.89
CA ASP A 50 6.09 -10.68 3.09
C ASP A 50 5.21 -9.86 4.05
N PRO A 51 4.15 -10.49 4.58
CA PRO A 51 3.18 -9.73 5.38
C PRO A 51 3.74 -9.23 6.70
N GLU A 52 4.89 -9.76 7.14
CA GLU A 52 5.54 -9.27 8.34
C GLU A 52 6.65 -8.27 8.05
N GLY A 53 6.88 -7.99 6.79
CA GLY A 53 7.85 -7.00 6.40
C GLY A 53 7.34 -5.59 6.61
N PRO A 54 8.09 -4.60 6.13
CA PRO A 54 7.72 -3.20 6.36
C PRO A 54 6.49 -2.79 5.55
N ALA A 55 5.72 -1.88 6.13
CA ALA A 55 4.65 -1.19 5.43
C ALA A 55 5.16 0.19 5.03
N LEU A 56 4.98 0.56 3.78
CA LEU A 56 5.24 1.91 3.31
C LEU A 56 3.96 2.71 3.53
N VAL A 57 4.09 3.84 4.21
CA VAL A 57 2.91 4.61 4.57
C VAL A 57 2.96 5.95 3.86
N TYR A 58 1.91 6.25 3.11
CA TYR A 58 1.83 7.44 2.28
C TYR A 58 0.64 8.29 2.66
N THR A 59 0.79 9.59 2.49
CA THR A 59 -0.35 10.50 2.62
C THR A 59 -1.26 10.38 1.40
N VAL A 60 -2.48 10.87 1.55
CA VAL A 60 -3.41 10.94 0.41
C VAL A 60 -2.79 11.78 -0.72
N SER A 61 -2.14 12.88 -0.37
CA SER A 61 -1.52 13.74 -1.37
C SER A 61 -0.45 13.00 -2.17
N GLU A 62 0.39 12.23 -1.48
CA GLU A 62 1.45 11.47 -2.15
C GLU A 62 0.87 10.42 -3.08
N LEU A 63 -0.10 9.66 -2.60
CA LEU A 63 -0.74 8.64 -3.43
C LEU A 63 -1.51 9.24 -4.59
N SER A 64 -2.17 10.36 -4.36
CA SER A 64 -2.93 11.04 -5.41
C SER A 64 -1.99 11.47 -6.53
N ALA A 65 -0.84 12.04 -6.19
CA ALA A 65 0.12 12.46 -7.20
C ALA A 65 0.62 11.27 -8.02
N PHE A 66 0.92 10.16 -7.33
CA PHE A 66 1.39 8.96 -8.01
C PHE A 66 0.31 8.41 -8.96
N ILE A 67 -0.93 8.32 -8.46
CA ILE A 67 -2.02 7.79 -9.27
C ILE A 67 -2.26 8.65 -10.49
N GLU A 68 -2.26 9.98 -10.34
CA GLU A 68 -2.45 10.86 -11.47
C GLU A 68 -1.34 10.70 -12.50
N ALA A 69 -0.09 10.60 -12.04
CA ALA A 69 1.02 10.38 -12.96
C ALA A 69 0.85 9.03 -13.68
N ALA A 70 0.44 8.00 -12.96
CA ALA A 70 0.26 6.69 -13.56
C ALA A 70 -0.80 6.73 -14.66
N LYS A 71 -1.90 7.46 -14.41
CA LYS A 71 -2.98 7.56 -15.39
C LYS A 71 -2.54 8.23 -16.68
N THR A 72 -1.59 9.15 -16.62
CA THR A 72 -1.16 9.91 -17.78
C THR A 72 0.16 9.44 -18.37
N GLY A 73 0.62 8.26 -17.94
CA GLY A 73 1.84 7.67 -18.49
C GLY A 73 3.12 8.12 -17.79
N GLY A 74 3.01 8.97 -16.77
CA GLY A 74 4.20 9.49 -16.09
C GLY A 74 4.98 8.47 -15.31
N ALA A 75 4.38 7.29 -15.04
CA ALA A 75 5.07 6.23 -14.31
C ALA A 75 5.52 5.09 -15.23
N ASP A 76 5.29 5.21 -16.54
CA ASP A 76 5.57 4.12 -17.46
C ASP A 76 7.06 3.78 -17.54
N PHE A 77 7.91 4.75 -17.23
CA PHE A 77 9.37 4.51 -17.26
C PHE A 77 9.78 3.38 -16.32
N LEU A 78 8.95 3.08 -15.32
CA LEU A 78 9.24 1.99 -14.38
C LEU A 78 9.21 0.64 -15.08
N LEU A 79 8.51 0.54 -16.19
CA LEU A 79 8.33 -0.71 -16.90
C LEU A 79 9.09 -0.73 -18.24
N ALA A 80 9.84 0.31 -18.50
CA ALA A 80 10.57 0.43 -19.76
C ALA A 80 11.87 -0.37 -19.75
#